data_fc8f4697b03b5acef189957f4df8fe2c
#
_entry.id   fc8f4697b03b5acef189957f4df8fe2c
#
_cell.length_a   1.000
_cell.length_b   1.000
_cell.length_c   1.000
_cell.angle_alpha   90.00
_cell.angle_beta   90.00
_cell.angle_gamma   90.00
#
_symmetry.space_group_name_H-M   'P 1'
#
loop_
_entity.id
_entity.type
_entity.pdbx_description
1 polymer ?
#
loop_
_entity_poly.entity_id
_entity_poly.type
_entity_poly.pdbx_seq_one_letter_code
_entity_poly.pdbx_strand_id
1 'polypeptide(L)'
;TDNILDKASLQLSDDDEVIRTDNNGLISITILKAFQLPIEHNGKTTSVTMASGTVADALDKAGITVANDEKVSPSLTTEVDKNTKIVINKTVNITVTVSGETDSYEVPKGTVKEALESLDLGYKKADKLNVKANAKVYDGMEVNVTKVTVKNVKETKTIDFDTKVTKDSSMKKGTSVITQYGVEGKKVVTKK
;
A
#
# COMPACT_ATOMS: atom_id res chain seq x y z
N THR A 1 -26.85 -36.02 -4.88
CA THR A 1 -25.54 -35.32 -4.96
C THR A 1 -24.42 -36.37 -4.82
N ASP A 2 -24.48 -37.23 -3.82
CA ASP A 2 -23.43 -38.19 -3.45
C ASP A 2 -23.05 -39.11 -4.62
N ASN A 3 -24.02 -39.64 -5.36
CA ASN A 3 -23.77 -40.51 -6.52
C ASN A 3 -23.00 -39.85 -7.68
N ILE A 4 -23.08 -38.52 -7.81
CA ILE A 4 -22.35 -37.75 -8.84
C ILE A 4 -20.92 -37.49 -8.39
N LEU A 5 -20.73 -37.19 -7.12
CA LEU A 5 -19.41 -36.95 -6.54
C LEU A 5 -18.57 -38.25 -6.50
N ASP A 6 -19.20 -39.37 -6.14
CA ASP A 6 -18.57 -40.68 -6.18
C ASP A 6 -18.10 -41.06 -7.61
N LYS A 7 -18.94 -40.85 -8.61
CA LYS A 7 -18.59 -41.10 -10.03
C LYS A 7 -17.46 -40.18 -10.54
N ALA A 8 -17.34 -38.99 -9.96
CA ALA A 8 -16.27 -38.05 -10.31
C ALA A 8 -14.98 -38.27 -9.49
N SER A 9 -14.98 -39.27 -8.59
CA SER A 9 -13.84 -39.58 -7.66
C SER A 9 -13.42 -38.34 -6.82
N LEU A 10 -14.38 -37.47 -6.46
CA LEU A 10 -14.13 -36.27 -5.70
C LEU A 10 -14.34 -36.58 -4.21
N GLN A 11 -13.27 -36.39 -3.43
CA GLN A 11 -13.34 -36.48 -1.97
C GLN A 11 -13.63 -35.08 -1.39
N LEU A 12 -14.65 -35.02 -0.56
CA LEU A 12 -15.01 -33.81 0.18
C LEU A 12 -14.57 -33.94 1.65
N SER A 13 -14.17 -32.85 2.23
CA SER A 13 -14.03 -32.71 3.68
C SER A 13 -15.32 -32.13 4.27
N ASP A 14 -15.52 -32.29 5.58
CA ASP A 14 -16.72 -31.82 6.28
C ASP A 14 -16.88 -30.27 6.22
N ASP A 15 -15.78 -29.55 6.02
CA ASP A 15 -15.74 -28.09 5.89
C ASP A 15 -15.87 -27.58 4.44
N ASP A 16 -15.87 -28.48 3.43
CA ASP A 16 -16.09 -28.09 2.02
C ASP A 16 -17.56 -27.74 1.80
N GLU A 17 -17.84 -26.74 0.97
CA GLU A 17 -19.18 -26.33 0.62
C GLU A 17 -19.56 -26.84 -0.78
N VAL A 18 -20.77 -27.42 -0.89
CA VAL A 18 -21.33 -27.91 -2.15
C VAL A 18 -22.57 -27.11 -2.52
N ILE A 19 -22.43 -26.30 -3.57
CA ILE A 19 -23.52 -25.47 -4.10
C ILE A 19 -24.13 -26.17 -5.30
N ARG A 20 -25.44 -26.47 -5.23
CA ARG A 20 -26.22 -27.04 -6.31
C ARG A 20 -27.12 -25.97 -6.92
N THR A 21 -26.98 -25.74 -8.21
CA THR A 21 -27.84 -24.84 -9.00
C THR A 21 -28.57 -25.62 -10.08
N ASP A 22 -29.88 -25.39 -10.22
CA ASP A 22 -30.70 -25.98 -11.28
C ASP A 22 -31.19 -24.87 -12.22
N ASN A 23 -30.72 -24.90 -13.46
CA ASN A 23 -31.12 -23.97 -14.50
C ASN A 23 -31.89 -24.73 -15.61
N ASN A 24 -33.21 -24.77 -15.48
CA ASN A 24 -34.08 -25.44 -16.46
C ASN A 24 -33.71 -26.91 -16.75
N GLY A 25 -33.42 -27.68 -15.72
CA GLY A 25 -33.05 -29.08 -15.82
C GLY A 25 -31.55 -29.35 -16.04
N LEU A 26 -30.74 -28.30 -16.21
CA LEU A 26 -29.29 -28.42 -16.15
C LEU A 26 -28.80 -28.20 -14.71
N ILE A 27 -28.36 -29.29 -14.08
CA ILE A 27 -27.83 -29.25 -12.72
C ILE A 27 -26.33 -28.94 -12.76
N SER A 28 -25.96 -27.83 -12.14
CA SER A 28 -24.56 -27.46 -11.86
C SER A 28 -24.22 -27.72 -10.41
N ILE A 29 -23.06 -28.35 -10.15
CA ILE A 29 -22.52 -28.56 -8.82
C ILE A 29 -21.19 -27.81 -8.73
N THR A 30 -21.12 -26.83 -7.84
CA THR A 30 -19.89 -26.11 -7.52
C THR A 30 -19.37 -26.57 -6.17
N ILE A 31 -18.10 -26.92 -6.08
CA ILE A 31 -17.45 -27.31 -4.84
C ILE A 31 -16.46 -26.21 -4.45
N LEU A 32 -16.69 -25.60 -3.32
CA LEU A 32 -15.77 -24.68 -2.70
C LEU A 32 -14.93 -25.45 -1.67
N LYS A 33 -13.64 -25.53 -1.91
CA LYS A 33 -12.73 -26.21 -1.00
C LYS A 33 -12.44 -25.34 0.22
N ALA A 34 -12.51 -25.97 1.38
CA ALA A 34 -12.20 -25.31 2.64
C ALA A 34 -10.70 -24.91 2.71
N PHE A 35 -10.45 -23.80 3.35
CA PHE A 35 -9.13 -23.25 3.62
C PHE A 35 -9.02 -22.82 5.07
N GLN A 36 -7.79 -22.74 5.59
CA GLN A 36 -7.52 -22.20 6.91
C GLN A 36 -7.36 -20.69 6.84
N LEU A 37 -8.14 -19.98 7.64
CA LEU A 37 -8.15 -18.53 7.76
C LEU A 37 -7.52 -18.12 9.09
N PRO A 38 -6.35 -17.45 9.08
CA PRO A 38 -5.72 -16.96 10.29
C PRO A 38 -6.42 -15.71 10.82
N ILE A 39 -6.69 -15.69 12.12
CA ILE A 39 -7.29 -14.57 12.86
C ILE A 39 -6.29 -14.16 13.94
N GLU A 40 -5.75 -12.96 13.82
CA GLU A 40 -4.90 -12.34 14.84
C GLU A 40 -5.75 -11.42 15.72
N HIS A 41 -5.85 -11.73 16.99
CA HIS A 41 -6.59 -10.95 17.98
C HIS A 41 -5.65 -10.50 19.10
N ASN A 42 -5.36 -9.21 19.14
CA ASN A 42 -4.43 -8.58 20.10
C ASN A 42 -3.06 -9.29 20.17
N GLY A 43 -2.52 -9.72 19.02
CA GLY A 43 -1.23 -10.38 18.90
C GLY A 43 -1.26 -11.90 19.13
N LYS A 44 -2.42 -12.50 19.44
CA LYS A 44 -2.60 -13.95 19.49
C LYS A 44 -3.26 -14.43 18.20
N THR A 45 -2.65 -15.40 17.53
CA THR A 45 -3.20 -15.98 16.30
C THR A 45 -3.97 -17.26 16.60
N THR A 46 -5.19 -17.35 16.07
CA THR A 46 -6.02 -18.55 15.97
C THR A 46 -6.35 -18.79 14.50
N SER A 47 -6.87 -19.97 14.15
CA SER A 47 -7.30 -20.25 12.77
C SER A 47 -8.68 -20.88 12.78
N VAL A 48 -9.47 -20.57 11.76
CA VAL A 48 -10.76 -21.22 11.48
C VAL A 48 -10.72 -21.81 10.07
N THR A 49 -11.35 -22.96 9.88
CA THR A 49 -11.48 -23.62 8.57
C THR A 49 -12.86 -23.29 8.00
N MET A 50 -12.93 -22.78 6.77
CA MET A 50 -14.18 -22.47 6.07
C MET A 50 -13.98 -22.50 4.56
N ALA A 51 -15.05 -22.68 3.80
CA ALA A 51 -15.00 -22.70 2.32
C ALA A 51 -15.42 -21.36 1.70
N SER A 52 -16.30 -20.62 2.36
CA SER A 52 -16.84 -19.33 1.92
C SER A 52 -17.35 -18.53 3.12
N GLY A 53 -17.74 -17.30 2.90
CA GLY A 53 -18.36 -16.42 3.86
C GLY A 53 -17.65 -15.09 4.04
N THR A 54 -18.06 -14.33 5.03
CA THR A 54 -17.52 -13.01 5.35
C THR A 54 -16.57 -13.07 6.56
N VAL A 55 -15.90 -11.97 6.84
CA VAL A 55 -15.11 -11.80 8.07
C VAL A 55 -15.99 -12.03 9.31
N ALA A 56 -17.27 -11.57 9.29
CA ALA A 56 -18.20 -11.80 10.40
C ALA A 56 -18.46 -13.30 10.62
N ASP A 57 -18.74 -14.06 9.55
CA ASP A 57 -18.96 -15.51 9.61
C ASP A 57 -17.74 -16.25 10.15
N ALA A 58 -16.54 -15.81 9.76
CA ALA A 58 -15.28 -16.36 10.26
C ALA A 58 -15.10 -16.13 11.77
N LEU A 59 -15.44 -14.93 12.26
CA LEU A 59 -15.34 -14.60 13.68
C LEU A 59 -16.36 -15.40 14.51
N ASP A 60 -17.60 -15.50 14.02
CA ASP A 60 -18.64 -16.30 14.66
C ASP A 60 -18.24 -17.79 14.75
N LYS A 61 -17.72 -18.37 13.65
CA LYS A 61 -17.22 -19.74 13.61
C LYS A 61 -16.02 -19.96 14.56
N ALA A 62 -15.19 -18.93 14.74
CA ALA A 62 -14.07 -18.97 15.68
C ALA A 62 -14.48 -18.71 17.15
N GLY A 63 -15.74 -18.34 17.41
CA GLY A 63 -16.22 -17.95 18.74
C GLY A 63 -15.60 -16.65 19.26
N ILE A 64 -15.21 -15.75 18.36
CA ILE A 64 -14.55 -14.48 18.70
C ILE A 64 -15.57 -13.36 18.70
N THR A 65 -15.75 -12.74 19.86
CA THR A 65 -16.56 -11.51 20.01
C THR A 65 -15.64 -10.31 19.99
N VAL A 66 -15.93 -9.36 19.10
CA VAL A 66 -15.20 -8.09 18.98
C VAL A 66 -15.73 -7.11 20.02
N ALA A 67 -14.85 -6.53 20.85
CA ALA A 67 -15.22 -5.54 21.84
C ALA A 67 -15.44 -4.15 21.20
N ASN A 68 -16.13 -3.25 21.93
CA ASN A 68 -16.43 -1.90 21.42
C ASN A 68 -15.17 -1.04 21.20
N ASP A 69 -14.07 -1.36 21.91
CA ASP A 69 -12.76 -0.71 21.79
C ASP A 69 -11.82 -1.45 20.83
N GLU A 70 -12.35 -2.27 19.94
CA GLU A 70 -11.58 -3.04 18.96
C GLU A 70 -12.06 -2.76 17.53
N LYS A 71 -11.12 -2.73 16.60
CA LYS A 71 -11.39 -2.68 15.15
C LYS A 71 -10.91 -3.95 14.46
N VAL A 72 -11.71 -4.38 13.50
CA VAL A 72 -11.45 -5.56 12.66
C VAL A 72 -10.99 -5.11 11.29
N SER A 73 -9.96 -5.74 10.76
CA SER A 73 -9.49 -5.55 9.39
C SER A 73 -9.26 -6.92 8.74
N PRO A 74 -9.78 -7.16 7.52
CA PRO A 74 -10.73 -6.36 6.73
C PRO A 74 -12.06 -6.13 7.43
N SER A 75 -12.98 -5.36 6.83
CA SER A 75 -14.30 -5.08 7.41
C SER A 75 -15.13 -6.35 7.57
N LEU A 76 -16.09 -6.36 8.50
CA LEU A 76 -16.95 -7.52 8.81
C LEU A 76 -17.71 -8.08 7.60
N THR A 77 -18.04 -7.22 6.62
CA THR A 77 -18.78 -7.58 5.40
C THR A 77 -17.89 -8.03 4.25
N THR A 78 -16.57 -8.03 4.43
CA THR A 78 -15.63 -8.47 3.39
C THR A 78 -15.69 -9.97 3.22
N GLU A 79 -15.86 -10.46 1.99
CA GLU A 79 -15.74 -11.88 1.67
C GLU A 79 -14.30 -12.35 1.89
N VAL A 80 -14.15 -13.53 2.48
CA VAL A 80 -12.85 -14.11 2.78
C VAL A 80 -12.41 -15.16 1.75
N ASP A 81 -11.12 -15.24 1.54
CA ASP A 81 -10.48 -16.26 0.71
C ASP A 81 -9.23 -16.82 1.43
N LYS A 82 -8.54 -17.76 0.78
CA LYS A 82 -7.33 -18.39 1.30
C LYS A 82 -6.14 -17.45 1.57
N ASN A 83 -6.18 -16.20 1.03
CA ASN A 83 -5.14 -15.20 1.21
C ASN A 83 -5.54 -14.15 2.26
N THR A 84 -6.77 -14.19 2.73
CA THR A 84 -7.28 -13.24 3.72
C THR A 84 -6.64 -13.51 5.08
N LYS A 85 -6.24 -12.45 5.76
CA LYS A 85 -5.82 -12.46 7.16
C LYS A 85 -6.71 -11.48 7.93
N ILE A 86 -7.36 -11.98 8.96
CA ILE A 86 -8.18 -11.12 9.84
C ILE A 86 -7.32 -10.65 11.01
N VAL A 87 -7.36 -9.35 11.29
CA VAL A 87 -6.64 -8.73 12.40
C VAL A 87 -7.62 -7.93 13.25
N ILE A 88 -7.65 -8.20 14.56
CA ILE A 88 -8.46 -7.50 15.53
C ILE A 88 -7.52 -6.84 16.54
N ASN A 89 -7.55 -5.52 16.59
CA ASN A 89 -6.72 -4.75 17.50
C ASN A 89 -7.56 -3.75 18.29
N LYS A 90 -7.16 -3.53 19.54
CA LYS A 90 -7.70 -2.42 20.32
C LYS A 90 -7.44 -1.09 19.63
N THR A 91 -8.40 -0.19 19.77
CA THR A 91 -8.28 1.18 19.24
C THR A 91 -7.73 2.14 20.29
N VAL A 92 -7.24 3.26 19.82
CA VAL A 92 -6.83 4.43 20.60
C VAL A 92 -7.28 5.70 19.88
N ASN A 93 -7.56 6.76 20.62
CA ASN A 93 -7.86 8.06 20.04
C ASN A 93 -6.55 8.83 19.83
N ILE A 94 -6.34 9.33 18.62
CA ILE A 94 -5.23 10.21 18.29
C ILE A 94 -5.75 11.50 17.69
N THR A 95 -5.01 12.58 17.86
CA THR A 95 -5.29 13.86 17.20
C THR A 95 -4.31 14.03 16.04
N VAL A 96 -4.83 14.24 14.84
CA VAL A 96 -4.00 14.43 13.64
C VAL A 96 -4.20 15.82 13.07
N THR A 97 -3.09 16.54 12.89
CA THR A 97 -3.07 17.85 12.22
C THR A 97 -2.44 17.69 10.84
N VAL A 98 -3.19 18.01 9.79
CA VAL A 98 -2.71 17.98 8.39
C VAL A 98 -2.96 19.35 7.77
N SER A 99 -1.92 20.02 7.29
CA SER A 99 -2.02 21.33 6.64
C SER A 99 -2.69 22.42 7.50
N GLY A 100 -2.66 22.28 8.82
CA GLY A 100 -3.25 23.21 9.79
C GLY A 100 -4.67 22.86 10.25
N GLU A 101 -5.31 21.87 9.64
CA GLU A 101 -6.59 21.32 10.11
C GLU A 101 -6.32 20.19 11.12
N THR A 102 -7.05 20.22 12.23
CA THR A 102 -6.85 19.27 13.35
C THR A 102 -8.14 18.56 13.67
N ASP A 103 -8.08 17.21 13.62
CA ASP A 103 -9.20 16.34 13.93
C ASP A 103 -8.76 15.17 14.82
N SER A 104 -9.73 14.62 15.58
CA SER A 104 -9.53 13.44 16.41
C SER A 104 -10.01 12.18 15.68
N TYR A 105 -9.20 11.13 15.72
CA TYR A 105 -9.48 9.86 15.04
C TYR A 105 -9.29 8.69 15.99
N GLU A 106 -10.19 7.73 15.89
CA GLU A 106 -10.05 6.43 16.51
C GLU A 106 -9.32 5.48 15.53
N VAL A 107 -8.17 4.98 15.93
CA VAL A 107 -7.30 4.12 15.09
C VAL A 107 -6.92 2.85 15.82
N PRO A 108 -6.72 1.73 15.10
CA PRO A 108 -6.20 0.50 15.70
C PRO A 108 -4.81 0.72 16.32
N LYS A 109 -4.53 0.05 17.44
CA LYS A 109 -3.18 0.01 18.01
C LYS A 109 -2.19 -0.53 16.97
N GLY A 110 -1.17 0.25 16.68
CA GLY A 110 -0.17 -0.08 15.67
C GLY A 110 0.91 0.97 15.64
N THR A 111 1.49 1.24 14.48
CA THR A 111 2.42 2.33 14.27
C THR A 111 1.72 3.59 13.76
N VAL A 112 2.34 4.75 13.95
CA VAL A 112 1.84 6.04 13.40
C VAL A 112 1.63 5.95 11.91
N LYS A 113 2.52 5.25 11.18
CA LYS A 113 2.39 5.03 9.74
C LYS A 113 1.10 4.27 9.41
N GLU A 114 0.87 3.13 10.06
CA GLU A 114 -0.33 2.29 9.86
C GLU A 114 -1.61 3.07 10.19
N ALA A 115 -1.59 3.84 11.27
CA ALA A 115 -2.70 4.70 11.65
C ALA A 115 -3.02 5.75 10.57
N LEU A 116 -2.01 6.48 10.08
CA LEU A 116 -2.20 7.51 9.03
C LEU A 116 -2.63 6.91 7.68
N GLU A 117 -2.15 5.71 7.34
CA GLU A 117 -2.57 4.98 6.14
C GLU A 117 -4.03 4.52 6.24
N SER A 118 -4.49 4.10 7.42
CA SER A 118 -5.89 3.68 7.64
C SER A 118 -6.91 4.82 7.58
N LEU A 119 -6.47 6.07 7.79
CA LEU A 119 -7.33 7.25 7.78
C LEU A 119 -7.52 7.88 6.39
N ASP A 120 -6.80 7.41 5.37
CA ASP A 120 -6.82 7.94 3.98
C ASP A 120 -6.62 9.46 3.89
N LEU A 121 -5.84 10.03 4.81
CA LEU A 121 -5.52 11.47 4.85
C LEU A 121 -4.48 11.89 3.79
N GLY A 122 -4.25 11.05 2.80
CA GLY A 122 -3.29 11.27 1.73
C GLY A 122 -1.85 11.38 2.22
N TYR A 123 -1.50 10.72 3.35
CA TYR A 123 -0.13 10.64 3.85
C TYR A 123 0.80 9.97 2.84
N LYS A 124 1.97 10.55 2.64
CA LYS A 124 3.02 10.03 1.76
C LYS A 124 4.33 9.89 2.53
N LYS A 125 5.16 8.93 2.14
CA LYS A 125 6.47 8.67 2.76
C LYS A 125 7.41 9.90 2.77
N ALA A 126 7.20 10.87 1.87
CA ALA A 126 7.98 12.10 1.79
C ALA A 126 7.51 13.16 2.79
N ASP A 127 6.30 13.05 3.34
CA ASP A 127 5.76 14.01 4.30
C ASP A 127 6.54 13.94 5.62
N LYS A 128 6.65 15.08 6.28
CA LYS A 128 7.33 15.17 7.58
C LYS A 128 6.33 14.99 8.71
N LEU A 129 6.72 14.22 9.71
CA LEU A 129 5.97 13.99 10.94
C LEU A 129 6.73 14.59 12.14
N ASN A 130 5.99 15.04 13.15
CA ASN A 130 6.56 15.45 14.43
C ASN A 130 7.02 14.25 15.28
N VAL A 131 6.56 13.05 14.94
CA VAL A 131 6.87 11.78 15.61
C VAL A 131 7.46 10.78 14.59
N LYS A 132 8.11 9.71 15.08
CA LYS A 132 8.63 8.68 14.19
C LYS A 132 7.47 7.88 13.57
N ALA A 133 7.52 7.61 12.26
CA ALA A 133 6.50 6.84 11.56
C ALA A 133 6.31 5.40 12.11
N ASN A 134 7.37 4.81 12.67
CA ASN A 134 7.35 3.48 13.31
C ASN A 134 7.09 3.52 14.82
N ALA A 135 6.83 4.69 15.41
CA ALA A 135 6.43 4.79 16.80
C ALA A 135 5.05 4.13 16.99
N LYS A 136 4.83 3.50 18.14
CA LYS A 136 3.51 2.94 18.48
C LYS A 136 2.56 4.08 18.86
N VAL A 137 1.33 4.00 18.35
CA VAL A 137 0.27 4.92 18.75
C VAL A 137 -0.22 4.62 20.17
N TYR A 138 -0.61 5.66 20.88
CA TYR A 138 -1.23 5.56 22.22
C TYR A 138 -2.36 6.59 22.34
N ASP A 139 -3.22 6.37 23.29
CA ASP A 139 -4.39 7.23 23.51
C ASP A 139 -3.99 8.68 23.84
N GLY A 140 -4.60 9.64 23.15
CA GLY A 140 -4.26 11.06 23.25
C GLY A 140 -2.99 11.49 22.49
N MET A 141 -2.40 10.65 21.64
CA MET A 141 -1.22 11.03 20.85
C MET A 141 -1.54 12.11 19.83
N GLU A 142 -0.67 13.14 19.76
CA GLU A 142 -0.75 14.19 18.74
C GLU A 142 0.23 13.94 17.59
N VAL A 143 -0.30 13.87 16.37
CA VAL A 143 0.45 13.63 15.14
C VAL A 143 0.30 14.79 14.17
N ASN A 144 1.39 15.51 13.89
CA ASN A 144 1.41 16.61 12.92
C ASN A 144 2.03 16.13 11.61
N VAL A 145 1.28 16.25 10.52
CA VAL A 145 1.70 15.89 9.16
C VAL A 145 1.96 17.14 8.34
N THR A 146 3.22 17.38 8.01
CA THR A 146 3.59 18.46 7.08
C THR A 146 3.75 17.89 5.68
N LYS A 147 2.88 18.31 4.76
CA LYS A 147 2.92 17.87 3.37
C LYS A 147 4.18 18.36 2.66
N VAL A 148 4.90 17.46 2.00
CA VAL A 148 6.11 17.79 1.23
C VAL A 148 5.84 17.65 -0.26
N THR A 149 5.95 18.77 -0.97
CA THR A 149 5.88 18.78 -2.44
C THR A 149 7.28 18.92 -3.00
N VAL A 150 7.70 17.94 -3.79
CA VAL A 150 9.00 17.95 -4.48
C VAL A 150 8.78 18.45 -5.91
N LYS A 151 9.45 19.56 -6.28
CA LYS A 151 9.49 20.06 -7.65
C LYS A 151 10.87 19.81 -8.25
N ASN A 152 10.91 19.14 -9.38
CA ASN A 152 12.14 19.02 -10.15
C ASN A 152 12.26 20.26 -11.06
N VAL A 153 13.28 21.08 -10.84
CA VAL A 153 13.57 22.24 -11.68
C VAL A 153 14.73 21.88 -12.61
N LYS A 154 14.49 21.98 -13.92
CA LYS A 154 15.54 21.84 -14.93
C LYS A 154 16.09 23.22 -15.25
N GLU A 155 17.36 23.42 -15.03
CA GLU A 155 18.10 24.63 -15.36
C GLU A 155 19.04 24.31 -16.51
N THR A 156 18.92 25.05 -17.62
CA THR A 156 19.83 24.91 -18.76
C THR A 156 20.89 25.98 -18.65
N LYS A 157 22.16 25.58 -18.64
CA LYS A 157 23.30 26.48 -18.67
C LYS A 157 24.01 26.34 -20.01
N THR A 158 24.36 27.46 -20.62
CA THR A 158 25.24 27.51 -21.78
C THR A 158 26.66 27.20 -21.33
N ILE A 159 27.40 26.48 -22.13
CA ILE A 159 28.82 26.20 -21.94
C ILE A 159 29.52 26.87 -23.12
N ASP A 160 30.36 27.83 -22.83
CA ASP A 160 31.15 28.49 -23.83
C ASP A 160 32.16 27.50 -24.44
N PHE A 161 32.53 27.70 -25.68
CA PHE A 161 33.56 26.90 -26.35
C PHE A 161 34.94 27.45 -26.06
N ASP A 162 35.93 26.56 -26.01
CA ASP A 162 37.34 26.92 -25.87
C ASP A 162 37.93 27.30 -27.24
N THR A 163 38.78 28.32 -27.24
CA THR A 163 39.53 28.73 -28.45
C THR A 163 40.94 28.13 -28.45
N LYS A 164 41.26 27.34 -29.46
CA LYS A 164 42.59 26.81 -29.68
C LYS A 164 43.30 27.62 -30.76
N VAL A 165 44.40 28.26 -30.40
CA VAL A 165 45.24 29.02 -31.34
C VAL A 165 46.41 28.14 -31.81
N THR A 166 46.53 27.97 -33.11
CA THR A 166 47.66 27.26 -33.73
C THR A 166 48.50 28.29 -34.53
N LYS A 167 49.83 28.27 -34.36
CA LYS A 167 50.74 29.13 -35.12
C LYS A 167 50.95 28.56 -36.51
N ASP A 168 50.81 29.40 -37.49
CA ASP A 168 51.14 29.10 -38.90
C ASP A 168 52.25 30.02 -39.39
N SER A 169 53.39 29.45 -39.77
CA SER A 169 54.55 30.18 -40.20
C SER A 169 54.42 30.79 -41.61
N SER A 170 53.43 30.35 -42.38
CA SER A 170 53.13 30.91 -43.71
C SER A 170 52.29 32.20 -43.60
N MET A 171 51.78 32.54 -42.47
CA MET A 171 50.97 33.74 -42.27
C MET A 171 51.81 34.95 -41.85
N LYS A 172 51.38 36.13 -42.30
CA LYS A 172 52.03 37.41 -41.96
C LYS A 172 51.90 37.66 -40.45
N LYS A 173 52.97 38.06 -39.79
CA LYS A 173 52.96 38.33 -38.33
C LYS A 173 51.91 39.35 -37.98
N GLY A 174 51.05 38.98 -36.96
CA GLY A 174 49.95 39.82 -36.46
C GLY A 174 48.61 39.61 -37.16
N THR A 175 48.51 38.67 -38.11
CA THR A 175 47.28 38.29 -38.76
C THR A 175 46.74 36.99 -38.12
N SER A 176 45.41 36.83 -38.07
CA SER A 176 44.74 35.60 -37.63
C SER A 176 43.57 35.30 -38.56
N VAL A 177 43.32 34.02 -38.76
CA VAL A 177 42.18 33.51 -39.53
C VAL A 177 41.45 32.49 -38.69
N ILE A 178 40.13 32.58 -38.64
CA ILE A 178 39.28 31.58 -37.98
C ILE A 178 39.10 30.46 -38.98
N THR A 179 39.68 29.29 -38.67
CA THR A 179 39.56 28.08 -39.50
C THR A 179 38.34 27.24 -39.14
N GLN A 180 37.85 27.38 -37.90
CA GLN A 180 36.65 26.71 -37.42
C GLN A 180 35.94 27.57 -36.36
N TYR A 181 34.66 27.80 -36.54
CA TYR A 181 33.86 28.48 -35.55
C TYR A 181 33.49 27.53 -34.38
N GLY A 182 33.56 28.02 -33.15
CA GLY A 182 33.10 27.30 -31.98
C GLY A 182 31.59 27.21 -31.94
N VAL A 183 31.09 26.18 -31.27
CA VAL A 183 29.65 26.01 -31.01
C VAL A 183 29.44 25.93 -29.50
N GLU A 184 28.55 26.75 -28.98
CA GLU A 184 28.18 26.71 -27.58
C GLU A 184 27.50 25.39 -27.22
N GLY A 185 27.94 24.79 -26.14
CA GLY A 185 27.33 23.61 -25.54
C GLY A 185 26.15 23.97 -24.61
N LYS A 186 25.30 23.02 -24.32
CA LYS A 186 24.22 23.17 -23.32
C LYS A 186 24.35 22.09 -22.24
N LYS A 187 24.35 22.49 -20.96
CA LYS A 187 24.29 21.60 -19.80
C LYS A 187 22.94 21.74 -19.11
N VAL A 188 22.21 20.63 -18.98
CA VAL A 188 20.95 20.60 -18.22
C VAL A 188 21.27 20.09 -16.82
N VAL A 189 20.95 20.90 -15.82
CA VAL A 189 21.08 20.54 -14.40
C VAL A 189 19.68 20.38 -13.82
N THR A 190 19.38 19.19 -13.29
CA THR A 190 18.13 18.97 -12.56
C THR A 190 18.38 19.19 -11.06
N LYS A 191 17.66 20.13 -10.47
CA LYS A 191 17.65 20.41 -9.02
C LYS A 191 16.35 19.82 -8.43
N LYS A 192 16.47 19.24 -7.26
CA LYS A 192 15.35 18.61 -6.51
C LYS A 192 15.08 19.39 -5.24
#